data_7b9088dca5951f6a44cf19b2a863d1b0
#
_entry.id   7b9088dca5951f6a44cf19b2a863d1b0
#
_cell.length_a   1.000
_cell.length_b   1.000
_cell.length_c   1.000
_cell.angle_alpha   90.00
_cell.angle_beta   90.00
_cell.angle_gamma   90.00
#
_symmetry.space_group_name_H-M   'P 1'
#
loop_
_entity.id
_entity.type
_entity.pdbx_description
1 polymer ?
#
loop_
_entity_poly.entity_id
_entity_poly.type
_entity_poly.pdbx_seq_one_letter_code
_entity_poly.pdbx_strand_id
1 'polypeptide(L)'
;MKKKSYTFILFFTILIGLSTGGCSSSDDNGNQNNTPSNPVLAVGSGNNDVLVWSDEFDGNGSINNEFWNYETGGGGWGNQEVQVYTNSSTNIAKENGILKITAVKESNGTYTSARITTQNKVDFKYARIDIRAKLPSVAGTWPALWMIGSNFSSVGWPECGEIDIMEQFANKTYVKTTCHWNNNGSTASYGLPTNLSTPTEFHTYSIDWRQGSIKAYLDDVVFFEMSTNSTMPFDANFFLIFNVAMGGTNGGTINPNFTSDAMEVDYIRVYQ
;
A
#
# COMPACT_ATOMS: atom_id res chain seq x y z
N MET A 1 -22.52 39.09 -22.67
CA MET A 1 -22.22 37.72 -23.15
C MET A 1 -23.18 36.77 -22.48
N LYS A 2 -23.98 36.02 -23.25
CA LYS A 2 -25.17 35.28 -22.78
C LYS A 2 -24.77 33.92 -22.20
N LYS A 3 -25.16 33.62 -20.94
CA LYS A 3 -25.13 32.29 -20.34
C LYS A 3 -26.26 31.42 -20.94
N LYS A 4 -25.91 30.24 -21.45
CA LYS A 4 -26.89 29.22 -21.84
C LYS A 4 -27.00 28.22 -20.68
N SER A 5 -28.23 28.10 -20.15
CA SER A 5 -28.65 27.11 -19.20
C SER A 5 -29.19 25.91 -19.97
N TYR A 6 -28.75 24.68 -19.62
CA TYR A 6 -29.34 23.43 -20.11
C TYR A 6 -30.04 22.73 -18.97
N THR A 7 -31.36 22.64 -19.10
CA THR A 7 -32.21 21.86 -18.21
C THR A 7 -32.31 20.41 -18.74
N PHE A 8 -31.93 19.45 -17.93
CA PHE A 8 -32.11 18.02 -18.24
C PHE A 8 -33.40 17.54 -17.55
N ILE A 9 -34.35 17.04 -18.35
CA ILE A 9 -35.60 16.43 -17.91
C ILE A 9 -35.37 14.92 -17.77
N LEU A 10 -35.64 14.39 -16.58
CA LEU A 10 -35.55 12.97 -16.24
C LEU A 10 -36.94 12.32 -16.46
N PHE A 11 -37.03 11.37 -17.39
CA PHE A 11 -38.22 10.52 -17.55
C PHE A 11 -38.05 9.26 -16.70
N PHE A 12 -38.98 9.08 -15.76
CA PHE A 12 -39.17 7.86 -15.02
C PHE A 12 -40.18 6.96 -15.75
N THR A 13 -39.79 5.75 -16.10
CA THR A 13 -40.74 4.72 -16.58
C THR A 13 -40.74 3.57 -15.56
N ILE A 14 -41.85 3.43 -14.85
CA ILE A 14 -42.13 2.29 -13.95
C ILE A 14 -42.73 1.18 -14.80
N LEU A 15 -42.14 -0.01 -14.75
CA LEU A 15 -42.74 -1.22 -15.27
C LEU A 15 -42.93 -2.22 -14.11
N ILE A 16 -44.23 -2.44 -13.77
CA ILE A 16 -44.67 -3.46 -12.81
C ILE A 16 -44.95 -4.73 -13.61
N GLY A 17 -44.30 -5.84 -13.28
CA GLY A 17 -44.59 -7.16 -13.81
C GLY A 17 -44.69 -8.18 -12.68
N LEU A 18 -45.91 -8.57 -12.33
CA LEU A 18 -46.18 -9.77 -11.55
C LEU A 18 -46.10 -11.00 -12.43
N SER A 19 -45.47 -12.09 -11.96
CA SER A 19 -45.84 -13.43 -12.35
C SER A 19 -45.52 -14.46 -11.27
N THR A 20 -46.43 -15.34 -11.09
CA THR A 20 -46.63 -16.39 -10.08
C THR A 20 -45.93 -17.69 -10.44
N GLY A 21 -45.39 -18.37 -9.43
CA GLY A 21 -45.53 -19.81 -9.17
C GLY A 21 -44.82 -20.81 -10.05
N GLY A 22 -44.08 -21.71 -9.39
CA GLY A 22 -43.74 -23.02 -9.91
C GLY A 22 -42.56 -23.68 -9.21
N CYS A 23 -42.79 -24.54 -8.22
CA CYS A 23 -41.81 -25.50 -7.71
C CYS A 23 -41.54 -26.60 -8.73
N SER A 24 -40.27 -26.93 -8.98
CA SER A 24 -39.86 -28.32 -9.27
C SER A 24 -38.38 -28.49 -8.97
N SER A 25 -38.09 -29.54 -8.22
CA SER A 25 -36.77 -30.06 -7.86
C SER A 25 -36.10 -30.72 -9.07
N SER A 26 -34.83 -30.44 -9.27
CA SER A 26 -33.88 -31.39 -9.90
C SER A 26 -32.46 -30.97 -9.56
N ASP A 27 -31.69 -31.95 -9.08
CA ASP A 27 -30.28 -31.90 -8.78
C ASP A 27 -29.49 -31.55 -10.05
N ASP A 28 -28.59 -30.60 -9.95
CA ASP A 28 -27.53 -30.47 -10.94
C ASP A 28 -26.24 -29.93 -10.32
N ASN A 29 -25.17 -30.72 -10.47
CA ASN A 29 -23.81 -30.38 -10.12
C ASN A 29 -23.32 -29.25 -11.05
N GLY A 30 -23.36 -28.02 -10.58
CA GLY A 30 -22.90 -26.85 -11.29
C GLY A 30 -21.69 -26.23 -10.59
N ASN A 31 -20.57 -26.37 -11.25
CA ASN A 31 -19.31 -25.68 -11.06
C ASN A 31 -19.50 -24.20 -10.60
N GLN A 32 -19.19 -23.89 -9.35
CA GLN A 32 -19.23 -22.51 -8.85
C GLN A 32 -18.01 -21.78 -9.39
N ASN A 33 -18.20 -21.03 -10.46
CA ASN A 33 -17.31 -19.94 -10.83
C ASN A 33 -17.41 -18.86 -9.74
N ASN A 34 -16.54 -18.90 -8.75
CA ASN A 34 -16.31 -17.81 -7.83
C ASN A 34 -15.69 -16.65 -8.59
N THR A 35 -16.52 -15.76 -9.11
CA THR A 35 -16.08 -14.41 -9.46
C THR A 35 -15.81 -13.69 -8.11
N PRO A 36 -14.60 -13.23 -7.83
CA PRO A 36 -14.35 -12.45 -6.61
C PRO A 36 -15.16 -11.14 -6.72
N SER A 37 -16.19 -11.00 -5.93
CA SER A 37 -16.77 -9.69 -5.67
C SER A 37 -15.73 -8.88 -4.93
N ASN A 38 -15.45 -7.63 -5.38
CA ASN A 38 -14.67 -6.67 -4.60
C ASN A 38 -15.10 -6.76 -3.14
N PRO A 39 -14.21 -7.08 -2.19
CA PRO A 39 -14.59 -7.11 -0.80
C PRO A 39 -14.96 -5.69 -0.38
N VAL A 40 -16.23 -5.45 -0.11
CA VAL A 40 -16.65 -4.32 0.72
C VAL A 40 -16.15 -4.68 2.12
N LEU A 41 -15.01 -4.14 2.49
CA LEU A 41 -14.39 -4.43 3.78
C LEU A 41 -15.30 -3.91 4.88
N ALA A 42 -15.77 -4.81 5.71
CA ALA A 42 -16.55 -4.47 6.90
C ALA A 42 -15.69 -3.58 7.82
N VAL A 43 -16.32 -2.66 8.54
CA VAL A 43 -15.67 -1.97 9.65
C VAL A 43 -15.28 -3.03 10.67
N GLY A 44 -13.99 -3.15 10.95
CA GLY A 44 -13.45 -4.22 11.79
C GLY A 44 -14.09 -4.28 13.17
N SER A 45 -14.22 -5.49 13.71
CA SER A 45 -14.76 -5.76 15.05
C SER A 45 -13.89 -5.18 16.19
N GLY A 46 -12.71 -4.64 15.84
CA GLY A 46 -11.75 -4.09 16.78
C GLY A 46 -10.78 -5.11 17.40
N ASN A 47 -10.93 -6.40 17.11
CA ASN A 47 -10.03 -7.45 17.59
C ASN A 47 -8.85 -7.69 16.64
N ASN A 48 -8.99 -7.35 15.34
CA ASN A 48 -7.97 -7.54 14.30
C ASN A 48 -7.43 -8.99 14.24
N ASP A 49 -8.32 -9.97 14.34
CA ASP A 49 -7.99 -11.40 14.40
C ASP A 49 -8.56 -12.23 13.23
N VAL A 50 -9.43 -11.62 12.39
CA VAL A 50 -10.02 -12.27 11.23
C VAL A 50 -9.31 -11.81 9.96
N LEU A 51 -8.73 -12.74 9.20
CA LEU A 51 -8.14 -12.44 7.89
C LEU A 51 -9.25 -11.98 6.94
N VAL A 52 -9.18 -10.73 6.49
CA VAL A 52 -10.19 -10.11 5.61
C VAL A 52 -9.67 -9.90 4.19
N TRP A 53 -8.37 -9.76 4.01
CA TRP A 53 -7.73 -9.64 2.71
C TRP A 53 -6.27 -10.08 2.76
N SER A 54 -5.77 -10.67 1.69
CA SER A 54 -4.34 -10.92 1.49
C SER A 54 -3.94 -10.90 0.03
N ASP A 55 -2.65 -10.67 -0.22
CA ASP A 55 -1.97 -11.03 -1.47
C ASP A 55 -0.72 -11.83 -1.11
N GLU A 56 -0.73 -13.09 -1.47
CA GLU A 56 0.38 -14.03 -1.25
C GLU A 56 1.38 -14.00 -2.42
N PHE A 57 1.15 -13.13 -3.40
CA PHE A 57 1.95 -12.95 -4.62
C PHE A 57 2.24 -14.25 -5.39
N ASP A 58 1.35 -15.23 -5.28
CA ASP A 58 1.50 -16.56 -5.88
C ASP A 58 1.85 -16.54 -7.38
N GLY A 59 2.68 -17.53 -7.78
CA GLY A 59 3.04 -17.78 -9.17
C GLY A 59 4.12 -16.84 -9.71
N ASN A 60 4.06 -16.54 -11.00
CA ASN A 60 5.03 -15.73 -11.72
C ASN A 60 4.32 -14.69 -12.61
N GLY A 61 5.01 -13.60 -12.97
CA GLY A 61 4.52 -12.59 -13.90
C GLY A 61 4.10 -11.28 -13.23
N SER A 62 3.07 -10.63 -13.77
CA SER A 62 2.61 -9.31 -13.30
C SER A 62 1.87 -9.40 -11.97
N ILE A 63 1.80 -8.26 -11.25
CA ILE A 63 0.94 -8.12 -10.07
C ILE A 63 -0.55 -8.28 -10.44
N ASN A 64 -1.37 -8.60 -9.44
CA ASN A 64 -2.82 -8.68 -9.64
C ASN A 64 -3.40 -7.26 -9.82
N ASN A 65 -3.90 -6.97 -11.02
CA ASN A 65 -4.46 -5.66 -11.36
C ASN A 65 -5.86 -5.41 -10.76
N GLU A 66 -6.47 -6.38 -10.10
CA GLU A 66 -7.68 -6.17 -9.30
C GLU A 66 -7.33 -5.47 -7.97
N PHE A 67 -6.13 -5.69 -7.43
CA PHE A 67 -5.68 -5.12 -6.17
C PHE A 67 -4.74 -3.94 -6.34
N TRP A 68 -3.87 -3.97 -7.34
CA TRP A 68 -2.76 -3.04 -7.48
C TRP A 68 -2.85 -2.18 -8.74
N ASN A 69 -2.39 -0.93 -8.61
CA ASN A 69 -2.09 -0.03 -9.73
C ASN A 69 -0.58 0.20 -9.78
N TYR A 70 -0.05 0.45 -10.97
CA TYR A 70 1.28 1.00 -11.14
C TYR A 70 1.23 2.53 -11.09
N GLU A 71 2.10 3.15 -10.31
CA GLU A 71 2.40 4.56 -10.42
C GLU A 71 3.72 4.72 -11.18
N THR A 72 3.74 5.55 -12.22
CA THR A 72 4.89 5.69 -13.12
C THR A 72 5.32 7.14 -13.24
N GLY A 73 6.59 7.36 -13.57
CA GLY A 73 7.17 8.67 -13.77
C GLY A 73 8.30 9.00 -12.80
N GLY A 74 8.91 10.17 -13.03
CA GLY A 74 9.99 10.72 -12.22
C GLY A 74 9.60 12.06 -11.60
N GLY A 75 10.58 12.97 -11.41
CA GLY A 75 10.32 14.32 -10.90
C GLY A 75 10.57 14.47 -9.40
N GLY A 76 11.22 13.49 -8.77
CA GLY A 76 11.69 13.59 -7.39
C GLY A 76 10.66 13.23 -6.33
N TRP A 77 9.40 12.98 -6.70
CA TRP A 77 8.30 12.50 -5.83
C TRP A 77 8.18 13.26 -4.49
N GLY A 78 8.50 14.56 -4.48
CA GLY A 78 8.50 15.40 -3.29
C GLY A 78 9.77 15.28 -2.40
N ASN A 79 10.64 14.29 -2.63
CA ASN A 79 11.76 13.91 -1.77
C ASN A 79 13.13 13.99 -2.47
N GLN A 80 13.23 14.64 -3.64
CA GLN A 80 14.44 14.70 -4.46
C GLN A 80 14.95 13.31 -4.90
N GLU A 81 14.05 12.35 -5.03
CA GLU A 81 14.35 11.01 -5.50
C GLU A 81 14.81 11.02 -6.96
N VAL A 82 15.72 10.13 -7.33
CA VAL A 82 16.37 10.19 -8.66
C VAL A 82 15.87 9.15 -9.64
N GLN A 83 15.10 8.15 -9.21
CA GLN A 83 14.55 7.13 -10.08
C GLN A 83 13.35 7.62 -10.89
N VAL A 84 13.11 6.92 -12.00
CA VAL A 84 11.85 6.90 -12.71
C VAL A 84 11.12 5.61 -12.37
N TYR A 85 9.91 5.68 -11.82
CA TYR A 85 9.09 4.50 -11.61
C TYR A 85 8.48 4.04 -12.92
N THR A 86 8.51 2.73 -13.15
CA THR A 86 8.02 2.06 -14.36
C THR A 86 7.13 0.86 -14.00
N ASN A 87 6.42 0.34 -14.99
CA ASN A 87 5.70 -0.93 -14.91
C ASN A 87 6.44 -2.07 -15.66
N SER A 88 7.72 -1.88 -15.97
CA SER A 88 8.55 -2.89 -16.62
C SER A 88 8.72 -4.11 -15.72
N SER A 89 8.71 -5.30 -16.31
CA SER A 89 9.03 -6.54 -15.60
C SER A 89 10.46 -6.57 -15.03
N THR A 90 11.36 -5.72 -15.52
CA THR A 90 12.68 -5.53 -14.92
C THR A 90 12.61 -4.87 -13.55
N ASN A 91 11.63 -3.97 -13.35
CA ASN A 91 11.48 -3.24 -12.08
C ASN A 91 10.45 -3.88 -11.14
N ILE A 92 9.47 -4.62 -11.69
CA ILE A 92 8.46 -5.27 -10.86
C ILE A 92 7.92 -6.53 -11.51
N ALA A 93 8.02 -7.64 -10.80
CA ALA A 93 7.47 -8.93 -11.20
C ALA A 93 7.22 -9.82 -9.99
N LYS A 94 6.33 -10.79 -10.14
CA LYS A 94 6.22 -11.94 -9.25
C LYS A 94 7.10 -13.05 -9.77
N GLU A 95 7.93 -13.65 -8.91
CA GLU A 95 8.80 -14.76 -9.23
C GLU A 95 8.74 -15.80 -8.09
N ASN A 96 8.24 -17.00 -8.41
CA ASN A 96 8.14 -18.12 -7.48
C ASN A 96 7.39 -17.78 -6.16
N GLY A 97 6.29 -17.04 -6.27
CA GLY A 97 5.50 -16.63 -5.11
C GLY A 97 6.07 -15.44 -4.32
N ILE A 98 7.00 -14.69 -4.89
CA ILE A 98 7.61 -13.50 -4.29
C ILE A 98 7.39 -12.31 -5.22
N LEU A 99 6.84 -11.21 -4.71
CA LEU A 99 6.87 -9.92 -5.41
C LEU A 99 8.26 -9.31 -5.28
N LYS A 100 8.88 -8.96 -6.41
CA LYS A 100 10.14 -8.22 -6.45
C LYS A 100 9.91 -6.81 -6.97
N ILE A 101 10.34 -5.81 -6.20
CA ILE A 101 10.45 -4.41 -6.62
C ILE A 101 11.94 -4.09 -6.71
N THR A 102 12.44 -3.97 -7.95
CA THR A 102 13.86 -3.87 -8.25
C THR A 102 14.22 -2.47 -8.71
N ALA A 103 15.11 -1.81 -7.97
CA ALA A 103 15.78 -0.62 -8.45
C ALA A 103 16.96 -1.03 -9.36
N VAL A 104 17.08 -0.38 -10.51
CA VAL A 104 18.08 -0.70 -11.54
C VAL A 104 18.77 0.56 -11.99
N LYS A 105 20.10 0.48 -12.22
CA LYS A 105 20.86 1.51 -12.93
C LYS A 105 20.92 1.14 -14.40
N GLU A 106 20.31 1.92 -15.24
CA GLU A 106 20.28 1.72 -16.67
C GLU A 106 21.62 2.01 -17.33
N SER A 107 21.84 1.50 -18.53
CA SER A 107 23.08 1.70 -19.30
C SER A 107 23.40 3.17 -19.60
N ASN A 108 22.39 4.02 -19.67
CA ASN A 108 22.52 5.48 -19.85
C ASN A 108 22.81 6.22 -18.53
N GLY A 109 22.92 5.51 -17.39
CA GLY A 109 23.23 6.06 -16.08
C GLY A 109 22.01 6.55 -15.30
N THR A 110 20.79 6.48 -15.82
CA THR A 110 19.55 6.77 -15.07
C THR A 110 19.19 5.61 -14.16
N TYR A 111 18.31 5.88 -13.18
CA TYR A 111 17.78 4.85 -12.28
C TYR A 111 16.31 4.61 -12.59
N THR A 112 15.91 3.35 -12.62
CA THR A 112 14.52 2.93 -12.72
C THR A 112 14.13 2.08 -11.51
N SER A 113 12.86 2.06 -11.17
CA SER A 113 12.31 1.25 -10.08
C SER A 113 10.81 1.08 -10.28
N ALA A 114 10.10 0.55 -9.27
CA ALA A 114 8.65 0.50 -9.31
C ALA A 114 8.00 1.02 -8.02
N ARG A 115 6.78 1.52 -8.18
CA ARG A 115 5.86 1.93 -7.14
C ARG A 115 4.48 1.42 -7.50
N ILE A 116 3.84 0.73 -6.54
CA ILE A 116 2.48 0.19 -6.68
C ILE A 116 1.59 0.65 -5.55
N THR A 117 0.31 0.74 -5.81
CA THR A 117 -0.68 1.22 -4.84
C THR A 117 -1.99 0.47 -4.98
N THR A 118 -2.71 0.29 -3.85
CA THR A 118 -4.08 -0.23 -3.85
C THR A 118 -5.15 0.86 -3.96
N GLN A 119 -4.78 2.09 -4.30
CA GLN A 119 -5.69 3.23 -4.39
C GLN A 119 -6.92 2.93 -5.26
N ASN A 120 -8.11 3.24 -4.75
CA ASN A 120 -9.41 2.99 -5.39
C ASN A 120 -9.75 1.51 -5.67
N LYS A 121 -9.01 0.58 -5.07
CA LYS A 121 -9.21 -0.87 -5.20
C LYS A 121 -9.38 -1.55 -3.86
N VAL A 122 -8.42 -1.34 -2.95
CA VAL A 122 -8.44 -1.92 -1.62
C VAL A 122 -7.97 -0.87 -0.62
N ASP A 123 -8.79 -0.58 0.38
CA ASP A 123 -8.45 0.28 1.50
C ASP A 123 -9.02 -0.28 2.80
N PHE A 124 -8.48 0.16 3.92
CA PHE A 124 -8.84 -0.36 5.25
C PHE A 124 -9.00 0.79 6.24
N LYS A 125 -9.83 0.56 7.23
CA LYS A 125 -9.89 1.37 8.44
C LYS A 125 -9.80 0.45 9.64
N TYR A 126 -8.76 0.68 10.48
CA TYR A 126 -8.46 -0.16 11.65
C TYR A 126 -8.23 -1.63 11.26
N ALA A 127 -6.98 -2.02 11.25
CA ALA A 127 -6.57 -3.36 10.87
C ALA A 127 -5.24 -3.73 11.53
N ARG A 128 -4.99 -5.01 11.72
CA ARG A 128 -3.64 -5.54 11.78
C ARG A 128 -3.20 -5.85 10.35
N ILE A 129 -2.02 -5.37 9.97
CA ILE A 129 -1.42 -5.63 8.66
C ILE A 129 -0.06 -6.25 8.90
N ASP A 130 0.15 -7.45 8.37
CA ASP A 130 1.41 -8.18 8.43
C ASP A 130 2.00 -8.26 7.02
N ILE A 131 3.22 -7.76 6.84
CA ILE A 131 3.94 -7.80 5.56
C ILE A 131 5.27 -8.52 5.80
N ARG A 132 5.48 -9.65 5.12
CA ARG A 132 6.74 -10.36 5.17
C ARG A 132 7.61 -9.97 3.99
N ALA A 133 8.74 -9.34 4.27
CA ALA A 133 9.61 -8.80 3.23
C ALA A 133 11.09 -8.93 3.59
N LYS A 134 11.92 -8.97 2.53
CA LYS A 134 13.38 -8.87 2.57
C LYS A 134 13.76 -7.56 1.88
N LEU A 135 14.66 -6.79 2.49
CA LEU A 135 14.99 -5.44 2.04
C LEU A 135 16.28 -5.41 1.24
N PRO A 136 16.44 -4.41 0.35
CA PRO A 136 17.70 -4.17 -0.32
C PRO A 136 18.78 -3.73 0.68
N SER A 137 20.03 -4.10 0.40
CA SER A 137 21.20 -3.82 1.26
C SER A 137 22.14 -2.76 0.71
N VAL A 138 22.03 -2.45 -0.59
CA VAL A 138 22.96 -1.52 -1.24
C VAL A 138 22.58 -0.08 -0.91
N ALA A 139 23.59 0.70 -0.50
CA ALA A 139 23.42 2.12 -0.18
C ALA A 139 22.84 2.92 -1.36
N GLY A 140 21.92 3.80 -1.08
CA GLY A 140 21.18 4.61 -2.03
C GLY A 140 19.78 4.10 -2.33
N THR A 141 19.42 2.85 -1.95
CA THR A 141 18.04 2.39 -1.99
C THR A 141 17.25 2.89 -0.77
N TRP A 142 15.97 3.17 -0.97
CA TRP A 142 15.02 3.58 0.07
C TRP A 142 13.70 2.84 -0.14
N PRO A 143 13.62 1.58 0.34
CA PRO A 143 12.39 0.82 0.30
C PRO A 143 11.39 1.33 1.34
N ALA A 144 10.10 1.31 0.98
CA ALA A 144 9.00 1.67 1.85
C ALA A 144 7.78 0.76 1.64
N LEU A 145 7.16 0.38 2.76
CA LEU A 145 5.86 -0.27 2.87
C LEU A 145 5.00 0.67 3.72
N TRP A 146 4.01 1.32 3.12
CA TRP A 146 3.31 2.42 3.75
C TRP A 146 1.88 2.59 3.29
N MET A 147 1.16 3.47 3.93
CA MET A 147 -0.24 3.79 3.65
C MET A 147 -0.48 5.30 3.70
N ILE A 148 -1.43 5.74 2.88
CA ILE A 148 -1.91 7.13 2.89
C ILE A 148 -3.44 7.14 2.91
N GLY A 149 -4.05 8.18 3.50
CA GLY A 149 -5.49 8.29 3.59
C GLY A 149 -6.19 8.28 2.23
N SER A 150 -7.26 7.49 2.11
CA SER A 150 -8.01 7.32 0.85
C SER A 150 -8.64 8.61 0.33
N ASN A 151 -8.78 9.62 1.18
CA ASN A 151 -9.22 10.97 0.83
C ASN A 151 -8.10 11.89 0.32
N PHE A 152 -6.89 11.37 0.09
CA PHE A 152 -5.72 12.13 -0.39
C PHE A 152 -6.04 13.03 -1.59
N SER A 153 -6.79 12.52 -2.57
CA SER A 153 -7.13 13.27 -3.79
C SER A 153 -8.00 14.51 -3.51
N SER A 154 -8.69 14.56 -2.38
CA SER A 154 -9.60 15.67 -2.02
C SER A 154 -9.01 16.64 -1.00
N VAL A 155 -8.20 16.15 -0.06
CA VAL A 155 -7.68 17.01 1.03
C VAL A 155 -6.17 17.26 0.91
N GLY A 156 -5.44 16.41 0.19
CA GLY A 156 -3.98 16.49 0.05
C GLY A 156 -3.23 15.94 1.26
N TRP A 157 -1.90 16.02 1.19
CA TRP A 157 -0.98 15.67 2.26
C TRP A 157 -0.51 16.98 2.96
N PRO A 158 -0.40 17.01 4.28
CA PRO A 158 -0.51 15.92 5.25
C PRO A 158 -1.91 15.73 5.87
N GLU A 159 -2.94 16.41 5.34
CA GLU A 159 -4.31 16.39 5.86
C GLU A 159 -4.94 14.98 5.83
N CYS A 160 -4.62 14.21 4.80
CA CYS A 160 -5.15 12.84 4.65
C CYS A 160 -4.53 11.85 5.67
N GLY A 161 -3.37 12.18 6.25
CA GLY A 161 -2.58 11.27 7.08
C GLY A 161 -1.74 10.29 6.28
N GLU A 162 -0.62 9.83 6.88
CA GLU A 162 0.30 8.84 6.33
C GLU A 162 0.79 7.95 7.46
N ILE A 163 0.90 6.64 7.19
CA ILE A 163 1.41 5.64 8.11
C ILE A 163 2.48 4.83 7.38
N ASP A 164 3.75 5.09 7.68
CA ASP A 164 4.87 4.31 7.19
C ASP A 164 5.02 3.09 8.09
N ILE A 165 4.58 1.93 7.60
CA ILE A 165 4.70 0.66 8.32
C ILE A 165 6.18 0.32 8.47
N MET A 166 6.93 0.44 7.38
CA MET A 166 8.37 0.22 7.34
C MET A 166 9.03 1.13 6.31
N GLU A 167 10.04 1.87 6.72
CA GLU A 167 11.01 2.53 5.86
C GLU A 167 12.43 2.12 6.25
N GLN A 168 13.28 1.83 5.27
CA GLN A 168 14.72 1.66 5.48
C GLN A 168 15.49 2.73 4.75
N PHE A 169 16.22 3.56 5.50
CA PHE A 169 16.97 4.70 4.99
C PHE A 169 18.39 4.34 4.49
N ALA A 170 19.21 5.36 4.24
CA ALA A 170 20.60 5.21 3.82
C ALA A 170 21.42 4.28 4.73
N ASN A 171 21.20 4.37 6.04
CA ASN A 171 21.74 3.41 7.00
C ASN A 171 20.89 2.14 7.01
N LYS A 172 21.47 1.05 6.53
CA LYS A 172 20.79 -0.25 6.35
C LYS A 172 20.67 -1.10 7.62
N THR A 173 21.07 -0.57 8.78
CA THR A 173 21.09 -1.32 10.05
C THR A 173 19.83 -1.15 10.89
N TYR A 174 18.86 -0.34 10.43
CA TYR A 174 17.58 -0.14 11.11
C TYR A 174 16.46 0.12 10.13
N VAL A 175 15.25 -0.09 10.59
CA VAL A 175 14.00 0.36 9.95
C VAL A 175 13.28 1.32 10.88
N LYS A 176 12.36 2.09 10.32
CA LYS A 176 11.57 3.07 11.08
C LYS A 176 10.09 2.96 10.70
N THR A 177 9.22 3.07 11.70
CA THR A 177 7.80 3.37 11.52
C THR A 177 7.58 4.84 11.80
N THR A 178 6.79 5.52 10.96
CA THR A 178 6.46 6.94 11.15
C THR A 178 4.98 7.17 10.84
N CYS A 179 4.33 8.05 11.58
CA CYS A 179 3.02 8.60 11.24
C CYS A 179 3.17 10.10 10.96
N HIS A 180 2.53 10.58 9.89
CA HIS A 180 2.50 12.01 9.52
C HIS A 180 1.06 12.50 9.44
N TRP A 181 0.82 13.73 9.89
CA TRP A 181 -0.51 14.36 9.86
C TRP A 181 -0.43 15.88 9.89
N ASN A 182 -1.55 16.51 9.55
CA ASN A 182 -1.70 17.95 9.81
C ASN A 182 -2.04 18.19 11.29
N ASN A 183 -1.26 19.05 11.94
CA ASN A 183 -1.54 19.55 13.28
C ASN A 183 -1.71 21.06 13.22
N ASN A 184 -2.96 21.53 13.13
CA ASN A 184 -3.30 22.97 13.11
C ASN A 184 -2.55 23.76 12.02
N GLY A 185 -2.52 23.26 10.79
CA GLY A 185 -1.90 23.90 9.63
C GLY A 185 -0.38 23.69 9.51
N SER A 186 0.19 22.80 10.32
CA SER A 186 1.60 22.42 10.25
C SER A 186 1.72 20.89 10.14
N THR A 187 2.69 20.42 9.37
CA THR A 187 3.01 19.00 9.33
C THR A 187 3.58 18.56 10.68
N ALA A 188 2.95 17.56 11.28
CA ALA A 188 3.46 16.87 12.45
C ALA A 188 3.85 15.44 12.08
N SER A 189 4.81 14.89 12.81
CA SER A 189 5.21 13.49 12.66
C SER A 189 5.65 12.90 13.99
N TYR A 190 5.41 11.59 14.13
CA TYR A 190 5.97 10.81 15.22
C TYR A 190 6.47 9.48 14.67
N GLY A 191 7.71 9.13 14.96
CA GLY A 191 8.30 7.89 14.42
C GLY A 191 9.45 7.38 15.29
N LEU A 192 9.58 6.06 15.37
CA LEU A 192 10.62 5.38 16.14
C LEU A 192 11.35 4.35 15.26
N PRO A 193 12.68 4.27 15.36
CA PRO A 193 13.46 3.24 14.71
C PRO A 193 13.53 1.96 15.54
N THR A 194 13.80 0.83 14.85
CA THR A 194 14.26 -0.41 15.48
C THR A 194 15.42 -1.00 14.70
N ASN A 195 16.35 -1.67 15.39
CA ASN A 195 17.50 -2.30 14.75
C ASN A 195 17.07 -3.44 13.82
N LEU A 196 17.70 -3.53 12.67
CA LEU A 196 17.56 -4.59 11.70
C LEU A 196 18.96 -5.11 11.35
N SER A 197 19.39 -6.21 11.96
CA SER A 197 20.74 -6.76 11.78
C SER A 197 20.91 -7.55 10.50
N THR A 198 19.81 -8.09 9.96
CA THR A 198 19.80 -8.98 8.79
C THR A 198 18.82 -8.50 7.71
N PRO A 199 19.03 -7.29 7.11
CA PRO A 199 18.07 -6.73 6.14
C PRO A 199 17.86 -7.63 4.90
N THR A 200 18.82 -8.51 4.60
CA THR A 200 18.77 -9.44 3.47
C THR A 200 18.09 -10.78 3.81
N GLU A 201 17.50 -10.91 4.98
CA GLU A 201 16.62 -12.01 5.37
C GLU A 201 15.17 -11.54 5.38
N PHE A 202 14.23 -12.49 5.34
CA PHE A 202 12.82 -12.15 5.44
C PHE A 202 12.45 -11.87 6.90
N HIS A 203 11.85 -10.71 7.12
CA HIS A 203 11.27 -10.27 8.38
C HIS A 203 9.79 -9.95 8.20
N THR A 204 9.01 -10.00 9.28
CA THR A 204 7.61 -9.56 9.27
C THR A 204 7.52 -8.17 9.87
N TYR A 205 7.09 -7.22 9.06
CA TYR A 205 6.79 -5.84 9.44
C TYR A 205 5.29 -5.73 9.65
N SER A 206 4.87 -5.43 10.86
CA SER A 206 3.45 -5.41 11.20
C SER A 206 3.01 -4.09 11.79
N ILE A 207 1.74 -3.74 11.55
CA ILE A 207 1.05 -2.68 12.24
C ILE A 207 -0.25 -3.21 12.84
N ASP A 208 -0.55 -2.87 14.09
CA ASP A 208 -1.85 -3.04 14.73
C ASP A 208 -2.45 -1.65 14.95
N TRP A 209 -3.34 -1.28 14.05
CA TRP A 209 -3.99 0.02 14.01
C TRP A 209 -5.44 -0.12 14.46
N ARG A 210 -5.76 0.54 15.58
CA ARG A 210 -7.06 0.52 16.23
C ARG A 210 -7.54 1.94 16.49
N GLN A 211 -8.82 2.07 16.82
CA GLN A 211 -9.30 3.34 17.32
C GLN A 211 -8.49 3.76 18.57
N GLY A 212 -7.85 4.92 18.50
CA GLY A 212 -7.09 5.48 19.59
C GLY A 212 -5.61 5.03 19.68
N SER A 213 -5.15 4.07 18.88
CA SER A 213 -3.76 3.63 18.94
C SER A 213 -3.24 3.02 17.64
N ILE A 214 -1.94 3.20 17.40
CA ILE A 214 -1.17 2.55 16.33
C ILE A 214 0.06 1.94 16.97
N LYS A 215 0.28 0.63 16.76
CA LYS A 215 1.48 -0.08 17.22
C LYS A 215 2.18 -0.73 16.03
N ALA A 216 3.52 -0.70 16.01
CA ALA A 216 4.27 -1.43 15.00
C ALA A 216 5.19 -2.48 15.64
N TYR A 217 5.43 -3.53 14.86
CA TYR A 217 6.18 -4.72 15.28
C TYR A 217 7.20 -5.09 14.20
N LEU A 218 8.34 -5.58 14.64
CA LEU A 218 9.31 -6.29 13.82
C LEU A 218 9.41 -7.71 14.39
N ASP A 219 9.07 -8.73 13.57
CA ASP A 219 9.05 -10.16 13.98
C ASP A 219 8.28 -10.35 15.30
N ASP A 220 7.06 -9.81 15.36
CA ASP A 220 6.16 -9.81 16.53
C ASP A 220 6.67 -9.06 17.78
N VAL A 221 7.83 -8.41 17.72
CA VAL A 221 8.34 -7.57 18.82
C VAL A 221 7.89 -6.13 18.60
N VAL A 222 7.07 -5.60 19.52
CA VAL A 222 6.62 -4.20 19.48
C VAL A 222 7.80 -3.25 19.69
N PHE A 223 7.90 -2.23 18.81
CA PHE A 223 8.92 -1.19 18.95
C PHE A 223 8.36 0.23 18.82
N PHE A 224 7.14 0.37 18.31
CA PHE A 224 6.48 1.66 18.14
C PHE A 224 5.08 1.60 18.75
N GLU A 225 4.70 2.66 19.46
CA GLU A 225 3.34 2.86 19.92
C GLU A 225 3.01 4.36 19.91
N MET A 226 1.88 4.72 19.32
CA MET A 226 1.36 6.06 19.24
C MET A 226 -0.11 6.08 19.62
N SER A 227 -0.49 6.99 20.55
CA SER A 227 -1.90 7.28 20.82
C SER A 227 -2.45 8.21 19.75
N THR A 228 -3.64 7.91 19.22
CA THR A 228 -4.35 8.74 18.26
C THR A 228 -5.65 9.29 18.88
N ASN A 229 -6.20 10.35 18.30
CA ASN A 229 -7.45 10.96 18.74
C ASN A 229 -8.24 11.49 17.54
N SER A 230 -9.46 11.98 17.77
CA SER A 230 -10.36 12.45 16.72
C SER A 230 -9.95 13.71 15.97
N THR A 231 -8.84 14.37 16.36
CA THR A 231 -8.29 15.51 15.62
C THR A 231 -7.19 15.09 14.63
N MET A 232 -6.80 13.81 14.66
CA MET A 232 -5.85 13.21 13.75
C MET A 232 -6.59 12.41 12.66
N PRO A 233 -6.06 12.33 11.42
CA PRO A 233 -6.76 11.68 10.30
C PRO A 233 -6.75 10.15 10.33
N PHE A 234 -6.28 9.54 11.42
CA PHE A 234 -6.13 8.08 11.56
C PHE A 234 -7.45 7.36 11.91
N ASP A 235 -8.60 7.97 11.66
CA ASP A 235 -9.94 7.38 11.75
C ASP A 235 -10.63 7.28 10.36
N ALA A 236 -9.89 7.49 9.29
CA ALA A 236 -10.32 7.36 7.89
C ALA A 236 -9.81 6.03 7.27
N ASN A 237 -10.24 5.72 6.06
CA ASN A 237 -9.67 4.61 5.28
C ASN A 237 -8.31 4.99 4.72
N PHE A 238 -7.40 4.01 4.65
CA PHE A 238 -6.07 4.13 4.08
C PHE A 238 -5.82 3.05 3.04
N PHE A 239 -5.12 3.39 1.96
CA PHE A 239 -4.65 2.45 0.95
C PHE A 239 -3.14 2.24 1.03
N LEU A 240 -2.68 1.11 0.55
CA LEU A 240 -1.29 0.68 0.61
C LEU A 240 -0.47 1.23 -0.56
N ILE A 241 0.81 1.48 -0.29
CA ILE A 241 1.82 1.85 -1.29
C ILE A 241 3.12 1.09 -0.98
N PHE A 242 3.70 0.41 -2.00
CA PHE A 242 4.99 -0.25 -1.93
C PHE A 242 5.92 0.33 -2.99
N ASN A 243 7.14 0.69 -2.61
CA ASN A 243 8.13 1.20 -3.55
C ASN A 243 9.57 0.97 -3.08
N VAL A 244 10.50 1.08 -4.02
CA VAL A 244 11.92 1.28 -3.73
C VAL A 244 12.35 2.58 -4.39
N ALA A 245 12.55 3.64 -3.61
CA ALA A 245 13.11 4.88 -4.08
C ALA A 245 14.65 4.81 -4.16
N MET A 246 15.26 5.76 -4.86
CA MET A 246 16.72 5.87 -5.01
C MET A 246 17.20 7.28 -4.65
N GLY A 247 18.22 7.36 -3.80
CA GLY A 247 18.77 8.63 -3.36
C GLY A 247 17.75 9.47 -2.57
N GLY A 248 17.61 10.74 -2.93
CA GLY A 248 16.69 11.65 -2.26
C GLY A 248 17.06 11.96 -0.81
N THR A 249 16.10 12.50 -0.08
CA THR A 249 16.30 12.95 1.32
C THR A 249 16.68 11.82 2.25
N ASN A 250 16.16 10.60 2.04
CA ASN A 250 16.32 9.49 2.97
C ASN A 250 17.16 8.32 2.41
N GLY A 251 17.23 8.12 1.08
CA GLY A 251 18.08 7.09 0.47
C GLY A 251 19.58 7.42 0.52
N GLY A 252 19.90 8.72 0.64
CA GLY A 252 21.27 9.20 0.76
C GLY A 252 22.12 8.99 -0.50
N THR A 253 23.43 8.90 -0.32
CA THR A 253 24.37 8.73 -1.42
C THR A 253 24.27 7.32 -2.02
N ILE A 254 24.02 7.26 -3.32
CA ILE A 254 23.96 5.99 -4.04
C ILE A 254 25.39 5.44 -4.20
N ASN A 255 25.56 4.15 -3.92
CA ASN A 255 26.82 3.45 -4.15
C ASN A 255 27.26 3.64 -5.62
N PRO A 256 28.47 4.15 -5.90
CA PRO A 256 28.93 4.38 -7.29
C PRO A 256 28.96 3.11 -8.14
N ASN A 257 29.09 1.94 -7.52
CA ASN A 257 29.06 0.64 -8.16
C ASN A 257 27.66 0.01 -8.17
N PHE A 258 26.61 0.75 -7.83
CA PHE A 258 25.23 0.25 -7.86
C PHE A 258 24.86 -0.19 -9.28
N THR A 259 24.33 -1.39 -9.39
CA THR A 259 23.74 -1.92 -10.63
C THR A 259 22.27 -2.20 -10.47
N SER A 260 21.91 -2.98 -9.46
CA SER A 260 20.52 -3.27 -9.08
C SER A 260 20.45 -3.81 -7.66
N ASP A 261 19.31 -3.62 -7.01
CA ASP A 261 18.95 -4.28 -5.74
C ASP A 261 17.42 -4.28 -5.59
N ALA A 262 16.88 -5.19 -4.80
CA ALA A 262 15.43 -5.40 -4.73
C ALA A 262 14.90 -5.50 -3.31
N MET A 263 13.68 -5.00 -3.11
CA MET A 263 12.79 -5.42 -2.04
C MET A 263 11.99 -6.63 -2.55
N GLU A 264 12.01 -7.71 -1.77
CA GLU A 264 11.24 -8.93 -2.03
C GLU A 264 10.13 -9.05 -0.99
N VAL A 265 8.88 -9.16 -1.43
CA VAL A 265 7.71 -9.31 -0.55
C VAL A 265 7.09 -10.68 -0.76
N ASP A 266 7.03 -11.46 0.32
CA ASP A 266 6.46 -12.81 0.35
C ASP A 266 4.93 -12.76 0.41
N TYR A 267 4.41 -11.98 1.36
CA TYR A 267 2.98 -11.75 1.47
C TYR A 267 2.64 -10.42 2.13
N ILE A 268 1.40 -10.01 1.93
CA ILE A 268 0.69 -9.07 2.80
C ILE A 268 -0.63 -9.70 3.24
N ARG A 269 -0.94 -9.58 4.53
CA ARG A 269 -2.16 -10.09 5.15
C ARG A 269 -2.78 -9.02 6.03
N VAL A 270 -4.08 -8.83 5.90
CA VAL A 270 -4.85 -7.82 6.62
C VAL A 270 -5.94 -8.51 7.44
N TYR A 271 -5.98 -8.17 8.72
CA TYR A 271 -6.90 -8.73 9.70
C TYR A 271 -7.75 -7.61 10.32
N GLN A 272 -9.06 -7.87 10.50
CA GLN A 272 -10.01 -6.96 11.15
C GLN A 272 -10.91 -7.69 12.15
#